data_b229c1a107cc20a3f3c6f663cc462605
#
_entry.id   b229c1a107cc20a3f3c6f663cc462605
#
_cell.length_a   1.000
_cell.length_b   1.000
_cell.length_c   1.000
_cell.angle_alpha   90.00
_cell.angle_beta   90.00
_cell.angle_gamma   90.00
#
_symmetry.space_group_name_H-M   'P 1'
#
loop_
_entity.id
_entity.type
_entity.pdbx_description
1 polymer ?
#
loop_
_entity_poly.entity_id
_entity_poly.type
_entity_poly.pdbx_seq_one_letter_code
_entity_poly.pdbx_strand_id
1 'polypeptide(L)'
;MNDIFGNNNGYRVPKLPFFYYIRNIMDIQLKQGCKYALLVPTSMGLRVTPESGQPIHSSDILHLQATSAETNVASISSYLGLPVKVLTTFVEGSPFAAFIKSNLRARGMDFEGADVPQGGPWGYRHQINVADSGYGSRGPRVWNDRAGEVGRTLNAKDFDLDRIFGKEGVQIVHLSGLIGALSPDTTKFCLDIARAAKKYGTRISFDLNYRASFWKGREQELHDAFSEICSIADILIGNEEDFQLCLGIEGPEAGGKDIASKINGFKDMIGRVKAQYPNAQVYATTLRQVNNTNSHNWGAIMLEGENWHVVELREIHVLDRIGGGDGFVGGLLYAILKGWEPEKWIQFGWASGALATTFLTDYAQPADEEQVWSIWAGNARVKR
;
A
#
# COMPACT_ATOMS: atom_id res chain seq x y z
N MET A 1 46.62 -68.62 7.29
CA MET A 1 46.72 -68.91 8.71
C MET A 1 45.99 -67.84 9.46
N ASN A 2 44.83 -68.26 9.89
CA ASN A 2 44.18 -68.10 11.16
C ASN A 2 43.88 -66.65 11.59
N ASP A 3 42.62 -66.25 11.52
CA ASP A 3 41.56 -66.41 12.54
C ASP A 3 41.93 -65.72 13.86
N ILE A 4 41.10 -64.83 14.38
CA ILE A 4 39.99 -65.19 15.30
C ILE A 4 39.38 -63.92 15.93
N PHE A 5 38.04 -63.84 15.87
CA PHE A 5 37.04 -63.24 16.79
C PHE A 5 37.20 -61.76 17.20
N GLY A 6 36.25 -60.89 17.01
CA GLY A 6 34.80 -61.01 17.31
C GLY A 6 34.49 -60.26 18.59
N ASN A 7 33.83 -59.16 18.53
CA ASN A 7 32.76 -58.89 19.49
C ASN A 7 31.80 -57.80 18.98
N ASN A 8 30.59 -58.20 18.78
CA ASN A 8 29.41 -57.35 18.65
C ASN A 8 29.17 -56.61 19.96
N ASN A 9 29.12 -55.32 19.92
CA ASN A 9 28.29 -54.55 20.86
C ASN A 9 27.51 -53.52 20.07
N GLY A 10 26.27 -53.90 19.76
CA GLY A 10 25.29 -53.04 19.11
C GLY A 10 24.87 -51.91 20.04
N TYR A 11 25.34 -50.72 19.79
CA TYR A 11 24.65 -49.52 20.24
C TYR A 11 23.63 -49.15 19.15
N ARG A 12 22.37 -49.61 19.39
CA ARG A 12 21.23 -49.02 18.73
C ARG A 12 21.14 -47.57 19.16
N VAL A 13 21.56 -46.67 18.30
CA VAL A 13 21.18 -45.24 18.37
C VAL A 13 19.65 -45.22 18.23
N PRO A 14 18.90 -44.71 19.23
CA PRO A 14 17.47 -44.60 19.10
C PRO A 14 17.23 -43.61 17.95
N LYS A 15 16.51 -44.06 16.89
CA LYS A 15 15.92 -43.15 15.91
C LYS A 15 14.95 -42.27 16.70
N LEU A 16 15.40 -41.08 17.08
CA LEU A 16 14.51 -40.02 17.50
C LEU A 16 13.46 -39.86 16.41
N PRO A 17 12.17 -39.87 16.74
CA PRO A 17 11.15 -39.54 15.75
C PRO A 17 11.46 -38.18 15.22
N PHE A 18 11.52 -38.06 13.90
CA PHE A 18 11.47 -36.80 13.20
C PHE A 18 10.21 -36.09 13.67
N PHE A 19 10.34 -35.24 14.70
CA PHE A 19 9.36 -34.23 15.01
C PHE A 19 9.34 -33.33 13.77
N TYR A 20 8.40 -33.61 12.89
CA TYR A 20 7.88 -32.58 12.00
C TYR A 20 7.50 -31.42 12.95
N TYR A 21 8.35 -30.42 13.02
CA TYR A 21 7.95 -29.09 13.40
C TYR A 21 6.92 -28.70 12.33
N ILE A 22 5.66 -29.00 12.59
CA ILE A 22 4.57 -28.30 11.95
C ILE A 22 4.72 -26.87 12.51
N ARG A 23 5.55 -26.07 11.85
CA ARG A 23 5.37 -24.64 11.88
C ARG A 23 3.93 -24.45 11.43
N ASN A 24 3.05 -24.06 12.33
CA ASN A 24 1.85 -23.37 11.99
C ASN A 24 2.29 -22.02 11.39
N ILE A 25 2.80 -22.06 10.16
CA ILE A 25 3.01 -20.91 9.33
C ILE A 25 1.58 -20.50 8.99
N MET A 26 1.08 -19.45 9.64
CA MET A 26 -0.09 -18.74 9.18
C MET A 26 0.30 -17.95 7.93
N ASP A 27 0.76 -18.65 6.90
CA ASP A 27 1.04 -18.04 5.60
C ASP A 27 -0.27 -17.49 5.03
N ILE A 28 -0.22 -16.27 4.54
CA ILE A 28 -1.32 -15.70 3.76
C ILE A 28 -1.53 -16.61 2.55
N GLN A 29 -2.55 -17.48 2.62
CA GLN A 29 -2.87 -18.39 1.53
C GLN A 29 -3.53 -17.60 0.39
N LEU A 30 -2.81 -17.44 -0.72
CA LEU A 30 -3.32 -16.75 -1.91
C LEU A 30 -4.13 -17.70 -2.79
N LYS A 31 -5.26 -17.21 -3.29
CA LYS A 31 -6.09 -17.92 -4.25
C LYS A 31 -5.29 -18.23 -5.52
N GLN A 32 -5.35 -19.47 -5.99
CA GLN A 32 -4.65 -19.90 -7.19
C GLN A 32 -5.51 -19.73 -8.45
N GLY A 33 -4.85 -19.68 -9.62
CA GLY A 33 -5.54 -19.59 -10.91
C GLY A 33 -6.23 -18.26 -11.19
N CYS A 34 -5.79 -17.21 -10.51
CA CYS A 34 -6.32 -15.85 -10.71
C CYS A 34 -5.71 -15.18 -11.94
N LYS A 35 -6.52 -14.45 -12.68
CA LYS A 35 -6.06 -13.58 -13.77
C LYS A 35 -5.28 -12.38 -13.25
N TYR A 36 -5.67 -11.84 -12.09
CA TYR A 36 -5.03 -10.67 -11.49
C TYR A 36 -4.38 -11.01 -10.15
N ALA A 37 -3.14 -10.55 -9.98
CA ALA A 37 -2.44 -10.60 -8.72
C ALA A 37 -2.99 -9.53 -7.75
N LEU A 38 -3.20 -8.33 -8.25
CA LEU A 38 -3.65 -7.19 -7.45
C LEU A 38 -4.80 -6.45 -8.15
N LEU A 39 -5.82 -6.10 -7.39
CA LEU A 39 -6.90 -5.21 -7.82
C LEU A 39 -6.96 -4.00 -6.90
N VAL A 40 -7.11 -2.82 -7.47
CA VAL A 40 -7.26 -1.54 -6.75
C VAL A 40 -8.45 -0.75 -7.25
N PRO A 41 -9.51 -0.58 -6.46
CA PRO A 41 -10.56 0.39 -6.74
C PRO A 41 -10.09 1.78 -6.32
N THR A 42 -10.34 2.81 -7.15
CA THR A 42 -9.76 4.13 -6.92
C THR A 42 -10.47 5.25 -7.64
N SER A 43 -10.30 6.48 -7.16
CA SER A 43 -10.59 7.72 -7.88
C SER A 43 -9.31 8.25 -8.51
N MET A 44 -9.20 8.12 -9.84
CA MET A 44 -8.06 8.64 -10.59
C MET A 44 -8.10 10.16 -10.74
N GLY A 45 -6.97 10.79 -10.50
CA GLY A 45 -6.80 12.23 -10.66
C GLY A 45 -5.48 12.60 -11.33
N LEU A 46 -5.19 13.88 -11.25
CA LEU A 46 -3.97 14.48 -11.78
C LEU A 46 -3.15 15.05 -10.64
N ARG A 47 -1.85 14.89 -10.71
CA ARG A 47 -0.92 15.67 -9.93
C ARG A 47 -0.23 16.68 -10.84
N VAL A 48 -0.18 17.92 -10.37
CA VAL A 48 0.60 19.00 -10.95
C VAL A 48 1.74 19.33 -10.00
N THR A 49 2.97 19.18 -10.46
CA THR A 49 4.16 19.43 -9.64
C THR A 49 5.16 20.31 -10.40
N PRO A 50 5.78 21.32 -9.75
CA PRO A 50 6.86 22.06 -10.36
C PRO A 50 8.12 21.20 -10.49
N GLU A 51 9.13 21.69 -11.17
CA GLU A 51 10.45 21.08 -11.14
C GLU A 51 10.95 20.92 -9.71
N SER A 52 11.80 19.91 -9.51
CA SER A 52 12.32 19.53 -8.18
C SER A 52 12.84 20.74 -7.40
N GLY A 53 12.34 20.90 -6.19
CA GLY A 53 12.74 21.95 -5.27
C GLY A 53 12.19 23.33 -5.57
N GLN A 54 11.41 23.52 -6.65
CA GLN A 54 10.81 24.81 -6.96
C GLN A 54 9.43 24.98 -6.31
N PRO A 55 9.06 26.19 -5.85
CA PRO A 55 7.71 26.45 -5.40
C PRO A 55 6.76 26.68 -6.59
N ILE A 56 5.52 26.23 -6.44
CA ILE A 56 4.51 26.29 -7.50
C ILE A 56 4.27 27.71 -8.02
N HIS A 57 4.28 28.71 -7.15
CA HIS A 57 3.93 30.10 -7.51
C HIS A 57 5.02 30.84 -8.32
N SER A 58 6.20 30.23 -8.46
CA SER A 58 7.31 30.82 -9.20
C SER A 58 7.87 29.87 -10.28
N SER A 59 7.11 28.85 -10.65
CA SER A 59 7.53 27.87 -11.66
C SER A 59 6.67 28.02 -12.92
N ASP A 60 7.33 28.24 -14.06
CA ASP A 60 6.70 28.27 -15.36
C ASP A 60 6.57 26.89 -16.00
N ILE A 61 7.27 25.88 -15.44
CA ILE A 61 7.24 24.49 -15.90
C ILE A 61 6.56 23.63 -14.85
N LEU A 62 5.49 22.97 -15.24
CA LEU A 62 4.73 22.08 -14.39
C LEU A 62 4.63 20.69 -15.04
N HIS A 63 4.96 19.67 -14.27
CA HIS A 63 4.81 18.27 -14.67
C HIS A 63 3.41 17.78 -14.33
N LEU A 64 2.76 17.15 -15.29
CA LEU A 64 1.44 16.54 -15.13
C LEU A 64 1.58 15.02 -15.00
N GLN A 65 0.92 14.44 -14.02
CA GLN A 65 0.93 12.99 -13.74
C GLN A 65 -0.49 12.49 -13.49
N ALA A 66 -0.78 11.26 -13.93
CA ALA A 66 -1.99 10.57 -13.51
C ALA A 66 -1.69 9.82 -12.21
N THR A 67 -2.49 10.04 -11.16
CA THR A 67 -2.22 9.54 -9.82
C THR A 67 -3.47 9.18 -9.04
N SER A 68 -3.29 8.26 -8.11
CA SER A 68 -4.16 7.98 -6.96
C SER A 68 -3.36 7.13 -5.96
N ALA A 69 -3.68 7.16 -4.69
CA ALA A 69 -2.98 6.39 -3.67
C ALA A 69 -2.94 4.89 -4.03
N GLU A 70 -4.07 4.35 -4.46
CA GLU A 70 -4.23 2.93 -4.77
C GLU A 70 -3.42 2.51 -6.02
N THR A 71 -3.38 3.35 -7.06
CA THR A 71 -2.54 3.06 -8.24
C THR A 71 -1.05 3.30 -7.96
N ASN A 72 -0.71 4.17 -7.01
CA ASN A 72 0.68 4.31 -6.56
C ASN A 72 1.15 3.02 -5.89
N VAL A 73 0.35 2.43 -5.00
CA VAL A 73 0.59 1.10 -4.41
C VAL A 73 0.74 0.04 -5.50
N ALA A 74 -0.19 0.00 -6.45
CA ALA A 74 -0.21 -1.01 -7.51
C ALA A 74 0.96 -0.90 -8.51
N SER A 75 1.63 0.26 -8.58
CA SER A 75 2.75 0.50 -9.51
C SER A 75 3.90 -0.46 -9.29
N ILE A 76 4.25 -0.78 -8.05
CA ILE A 76 5.34 -1.72 -7.77
C ILE A 76 5.04 -3.07 -8.44
N SER A 77 3.84 -3.62 -8.22
CA SER A 77 3.43 -4.89 -8.81
C SER A 77 3.40 -4.84 -10.34
N SER A 78 2.86 -3.76 -10.91
CA SER A 78 2.73 -3.62 -12.35
C SER A 78 4.07 -3.46 -13.06
N TYR A 79 4.95 -2.58 -12.58
CA TYR A 79 6.29 -2.40 -13.17
C TYR A 79 7.16 -3.66 -13.04
N LEU A 80 6.94 -4.46 -12.00
CA LEU A 80 7.62 -5.75 -11.80
C LEU A 80 6.90 -6.94 -12.44
N GLY A 81 5.94 -6.69 -13.34
CA GLY A 81 5.35 -7.68 -14.24
C GLY A 81 4.20 -8.51 -13.68
N LEU A 82 3.65 -8.16 -12.51
CA LEU A 82 2.44 -8.81 -12.02
C LEU A 82 1.19 -8.19 -12.65
N PRO A 83 0.17 -8.99 -13.01
CA PRO A 83 -1.06 -8.48 -13.60
C PRO A 83 -1.89 -7.71 -12.56
N VAL A 84 -2.16 -6.44 -12.87
CA VAL A 84 -2.91 -5.51 -12.02
C VAL A 84 -4.19 -5.07 -12.70
N LYS A 85 -5.28 -4.96 -11.94
CA LYS A 85 -6.54 -4.38 -12.38
C LYS A 85 -6.93 -3.15 -11.55
N VAL A 86 -7.37 -2.10 -12.23
CA VAL A 86 -7.87 -0.86 -11.63
C VAL A 86 -9.38 -0.77 -11.90
N LEU A 87 -10.16 -0.53 -10.86
CA LEU A 87 -11.58 -0.15 -10.98
C LEU A 87 -11.73 1.34 -10.68
N THR A 88 -12.27 2.09 -11.63
CA THR A 88 -12.39 3.55 -11.49
C THR A 88 -13.60 4.08 -12.26
N THR A 89 -13.69 5.39 -12.42
CA THR A 89 -14.68 6.06 -13.26
C THR A 89 -14.01 7.21 -13.98
N PHE A 90 -14.55 7.60 -15.14
CA PHE A 90 -13.96 8.60 -16.01
C PHE A 90 -15.00 9.66 -16.37
N VAL A 91 -14.55 10.89 -16.62
CA VAL A 91 -15.41 11.91 -17.24
C VAL A 91 -15.45 11.65 -18.74
N GLU A 92 -16.66 11.40 -19.29
CA GLU A 92 -16.89 11.08 -20.69
C GLU A 92 -16.32 12.19 -21.62
N GLY A 93 -15.53 11.77 -22.62
CA GLY A 93 -14.93 12.67 -23.60
C GLY A 93 -13.85 13.62 -23.07
N SER A 94 -13.51 13.57 -21.78
CA SER A 94 -12.53 14.46 -21.18
C SER A 94 -11.11 14.16 -21.70
N PRO A 95 -10.33 15.18 -22.12
CA PRO A 95 -8.92 15.02 -22.42
C PRO A 95 -8.10 14.49 -21.25
N PHE A 96 -8.47 14.84 -20.01
CA PHE A 96 -7.82 14.31 -18.82
C PHE A 96 -8.16 12.82 -18.58
N ALA A 97 -9.38 12.40 -18.90
CA ALA A 97 -9.70 10.96 -18.88
C ALA A 97 -8.86 10.20 -19.91
N ALA A 98 -8.68 10.74 -21.12
CA ALA A 98 -7.81 10.13 -22.13
C ALA A 98 -6.34 10.06 -21.66
N PHE A 99 -5.83 11.12 -21.03
CA PHE A 99 -4.50 11.15 -20.43
C PHE A 99 -4.34 10.09 -19.34
N ILE A 100 -5.30 9.97 -18.40
CA ILE A 100 -5.29 8.97 -17.34
C ILE A 100 -5.31 7.55 -17.92
N LYS A 101 -6.22 7.27 -18.88
CA LYS A 101 -6.31 5.98 -19.57
C LYS A 101 -4.99 5.63 -20.28
N SER A 102 -4.32 6.61 -20.90
CA SER A 102 -3.00 6.43 -21.52
C SER A 102 -1.91 6.09 -20.52
N ASN A 103 -1.89 6.78 -19.37
CA ASN A 103 -0.93 6.51 -18.29
C ASN A 103 -1.14 5.11 -17.66
N LEU A 104 -2.38 4.68 -17.42
CA LEU A 104 -2.66 3.34 -16.92
C LEU A 104 -2.13 2.26 -17.87
N ARG A 105 -2.34 2.43 -19.19
CA ARG A 105 -1.78 1.52 -20.20
C ARG A 105 -0.25 1.51 -20.21
N ALA A 106 0.36 2.69 -20.16
CA ALA A 106 1.82 2.82 -20.13
C ALA A 106 2.44 2.16 -18.87
N ARG A 107 1.71 2.16 -17.77
CA ARG A 107 2.08 1.46 -16.52
C ARG A 107 1.75 -0.02 -16.53
N GLY A 108 1.20 -0.58 -17.63
CA GLY A 108 0.83 -1.99 -17.73
C GLY A 108 -0.37 -2.42 -16.88
N MET A 109 -1.21 -1.46 -16.47
CA MET A 109 -2.40 -1.74 -15.66
C MET A 109 -3.62 -1.95 -16.55
N ASP A 110 -4.30 -3.08 -16.39
CA ASP A 110 -5.65 -3.27 -16.93
C ASP A 110 -6.64 -2.42 -16.11
N PHE A 111 -7.65 -1.85 -16.76
CA PHE A 111 -8.61 -1.02 -16.05
C PHE A 111 -10.03 -1.17 -16.60
N GLU A 112 -10.98 -0.95 -15.72
CA GLU A 112 -12.40 -0.95 -16.01
C GLU A 112 -13.07 0.20 -15.27
N GLY A 113 -14.01 0.89 -15.93
CA GLY A 113 -14.70 2.01 -15.30
C GLY A 113 -15.78 2.59 -16.19
N ALA A 114 -16.81 3.14 -15.56
CA ALA A 114 -17.88 3.84 -16.25
C ALA A 114 -17.38 5.20 -16.77
N ASP A 115 -17.80 5.57 -17.98
CA ASP A 115 -17.71 6.93 -18.48
C ASP A 115 -18.96 7.70 -18.02
N VAL A 116 -18.77 8.76 -17.22
CA VAL A 116 -19.80 9.61 -16.62
C VAL A 116 -19.89 10.90 -17.39
N PRO A 117 -21.08 11.33 -17.87
CA PRO A 117 -21.26 12.63 -18.52
C PRO A 117 -20.79 13.78 -17.63
N GLN A 118 -20.06 14.72 -18.19
CA GLN A 118 -19.55 15.87 -17.42
C GLN A 118 -20.67 16.69 -16.75
N GLY A 119 -21.83 16.86 -17.42
CA GLY A 119 -22.92 17.67 -16.88
C GLY A 119 -22.71 19.19 -17.03
N GLY A 120 -21.93 19.60 -18.03
CA GLY A 120 -21.61 21.00 -18.33
C GLY A 120 -20.35 21.53 -17.62
N PRO A 121 -20.00 22.82 -17.78
CA PRO A 121 -18.74 23.37 -17.27
C PRO A 121 -18.55 23.30 -15.76
N TRP A 122 -19.63 23.23 -15.00
CA TRP A 122 -19.65 23.15 -13.54
C TRP A 122 -19.88 21.72 -13.00
N GLY A 123 -19.92 20.74 -13.90
CA GLY A 123 -20.16 19.35 -13.57
C GLY A 123 -18.89 18.61 -13.15
N TYR A 124 -18.87 17.31 -13.44
CA TYR A 124 -17.79 16.43 -13.01
C TYR A 124 -16.45 16.73 -13.69
N ARG A 125 -15.38 16.48 -12.94
CA ARG A 125 -13.99 16.52 -13.42
C ARG A 125 -13.14 15.50 -12.66
N HIS A 126 -11.96 15.18 -13.17
CA HIS A 126 -10.94 14.50 -12.40
C HIS A 126 -10.33 15.45 -11.38
N GLN A 127 -10.04 14.97 -10.18
CA GLN A 127 -9.38 15.73 -9.13
C GLN A 127 -8.01 16.25 -9.59
N ILE A 128 -7.56 17.38 -9.02
CA ILE A 128 -6.24 17.93 -9.26
C ILE A 128 -5.54 18.14 -7.92
N ASN A 129 -4.38 17.50 -7.76
CA ASN A 129 -3.48 17.71 -6.62
C ASN A 129 -2.32 18.58 -7.10
N VAL A 130 -2.19 19.76 -6.54
CA VAL A 130 -1.03 20.61 -6.76
C VAL A 130 -0.03 20.36 -5.66
N ALA A 131 1.13 19.83 -5.98
CA ALA A 131 2.10 19.39 -4.99
C ALA A 131 3.50 19.96 -5.28
N ASP A 132 4.02 20.67 -4.29
CA ASP A 132 5.39 21.20 -4.23
C ASP A 132 6.18 20.35 -3.26
N SER A 133 7.25 19.70 -3.71
CA SER A 133 8.08 18.80 -2.89
C SER A 133 8.91 19.52 -1.83
N GLY A 134 9.03 20.84 -1.89
CA GLY A 134 9.88 21.62 -0.99
C GLY A 134 11.37 21.46 -1.25
N TYR A 135 12.20 22.11 -0.45
CA TYR A 135 13.66 21.96 -0.50
C TYR A 135 14.31 22.43 0.81
N GLY A 136 15.23 21.67 1.37
CA GLY A 136 15.96 22.01 2.59
C GLY A 136 15.05 22.28 3.77
N SER A 137 15.04 23.52 4.25
CA SER A 137 14.16 23.96 5.35
C SER A 137 12.76 24.38 4.89
N ARG A 138 12.53 24.51 3.58
CA ARG A 138 11.20 24.82 3.03
C ARG A 138 10.42 23.52 2.85
N GLY A 139 9.43 23.29 3.73
CA GLY A 139 8.60 22.10 3.71
C GLY A 139 7.74 21.99 2.44
N PRO A 140 7.31 20.76 2.09
CA PRO A 140 6.41 20.52 0.97
C PRO A 140 5.04 21.15 1.21
N ARG A 141 4.34 21.48 0.11
CA ARG A 141 2.95 21.95 0.16
C ARG A 141 2.11 21.15 -0.80
N VAL A 142 0.93 20.75 -0.35
CA VAL A 142 -0.05 20.05 -1.16
C VAL A 142 -1.38 20.78 -1.09
N TRP A 143 -1.95 21.02 -2.25
CA TRP A 143 -3.28 21.56 -2.41
C TRP A 143 -4.15 20.59 -3.20
N ASN A 144 -5.22 20.12 -2.58
CA ASN A 144 -6.14 19.17 -3.20
C ASN A 144 -7.38 19.92 -3.71
N ASP A 145 -7.55 19.96 -5.02
CA ASP A 145 -8.77 20.45 -5.64
C ASP A 145 -9.65 19.27 -6.08
N ARG A 146 -10.66 18.99 -5.26
CA ARG A 146 -11.61 17.89 -5.45
C ARG A 146 -13.04 18.35 -5.74
N ALA A 147 -13.24 19.62 -6.12
CA ALA A 147 -14.55 20.11 -6.51
C ALA A 147 -15.05 19.35 -7.76
N GLY A 148 -16.26 18.83 -7.71
CA GLY A 148 -16.84 18.07 -8.83
C GLY A 148 -16.09 16.76 -9.17
N GLU A 149 -15.35 16.19 -8.25
CA GLU A 149 -14.60 14.96 -8.48
C GLU A 149 -15.49 13.78 -8.89
N VAL A 150 -15.25 13.26 -10.11
CA VAL A 150 -16.05 12.15 -10.67
C VAL A 150 -15.92 10.86 -9.86
N GLY A 151 -14.78 10.62 -9.20
CA GLY A 151 -14.57 9.44 -8.37
C GLY A 151 -15.56 9.29 -7.21
N ARG A 152 -16.21 10.37 -6.80
CA ARG A 152 -17.28 10.34 -5.79
C ARG A 152 -18.53 9.57 -6.22
N THR A 153 -18.66 9.30 -7.52
CA THR A 153 -19.79 8.54 -8.10
C THR A 153 -19.55 7.04 -8.20
N LEU A 154 -18.33 6.55 -7.83
CA LEU A 154 -18.00 5.14 -7.88
C LEU A 154 -19.05 4.29 -7.15
N ASN A 155 -19.56 3.28 -7.84
CA ASN A 155 -20.59 2.39 -7.33
C ASN A 155 -20.30 0.94 -7.75
N ALA A 156 -20.54 0.00 -6.86
CA ALA A 156 -20.33 -1.42 -7.12
C ALA A 156 -21.20 -1.98 -8.25
N LYS A 157 -22.34 -1.34 -8.53
CA LYS A 157 -23.26 -1.71 -9.61
C LYS A 157 -22.66 -1.49 -11.02
N ASP A 158 -21.63 -0.65 -11.14
CA ASP A 158 -20.97 -0.36 -12.41
C ASP A 158 -19.99 -1.48 -12.82
N PHE A 159 -19.81 -2.50 -11.96
CA PHE A 159 -18.86 -3.58 -12.14
C PHE A 159 -19.51 -4.95 -11.95
N ASP A 160 -19.21 -5.90 -12.81
CA ASP A 160 -19.56 -7.31 -12.64
C ASP A 160 -18.61 -7.98 -11.64
N LEU A 161 -18.91 -7.84 -10.33
CA LEU A 161 -18.05 -8.36 -9.25
C LEU A 161 -17.97 -9.90 -9.26
N ASP A 162 -19.05 -10.60 -9.70
CA ASP A 162 -19.03 -12.07 -9.82
C ASP A 162 -18.10 -12.52 -10.95
N ARG A 163 -18.01 -11.77 -12.05
CA ARG A 163 -17.01 -12.00 -13.10
C ARG A 163 -15.60 -11.70 -12.59
N ILE A 164 -15.39 -10.52 -11.98
CA ILE A 164 -14.06 -10.05 -11.57
C ILE A 164 -13.47 -10.97 -10.49
N PHE A 165 -14.16 -11.17 -9.38
CA PHE A 165 -13.65 -11.96 -8.26
C PHE A 165 -13.87 -13.48 -8.41
N GLY A 166 -14.96 -13.88 -9.09
CA GLY A 166 -15.34 -15.28 -9.25
C GLY A 166 -14.68 -15.95 -10.44
N LYS A 167 -14.89 -15.41 -11.66
CA LYS A 167 -14.45 -16.04 -12.91
C LYS A 167 -13.01 -15.68 -13.29
N GLU A 168 -12.67 -14.38 -13.30
CA GLU A 168 -11.31 -13.91 -13.61
C GLU A 168 -10.37 -14.20 -12.43
N GLY A 169 -10.84 -13.99 -11.22
CA GLY A 169 -10.09 -14.22 -9.99
C GLY A 169 -9.07 -13.12 -9.70
N VAL A 170 -8.96 -12.78 -8.43
CA VAL A 170 -8.04 -11.78 -7.87
C VAL A 170 -7.39 -12.37 -6.64
N GLN A 171 -6.06 -12.26 -6.51
CA GLN A 171 -5.35 -12.76 -5.32
C GLN A 171 -5.49 -11.80 -4.14
N ILE A 172 -5.21 -10.51 -4.36
CA ILE A 172 -5.35 -9.45 -3.34
C ILE A 172 -6.15 -8.29 -3.92
N VAL A 173 -7.13 -7.78 -3.17
CA VAL A 173 -7.69 -6.45 -3.38
C VAL A 173 -7.10 -5.50 -2.34
N HIS A 174 -6.58 -4.36 -2.79
CA HIS A 174 -6.10 -3.31 -1.90
C HIS A 174 -7.08 -2.15 -1.88
N LEU A 175 -7.58 -1.85 -0.70
CA LEU A 175 -8.47 -0.73 -0.40
C LEU A 175 -7.71 0.31 0.41
N SER A 176 -8.03 1.58 0.23
CA SER A 176 -7.55 2.63 1.12
C SER A 176 -8.69 3.43 1.73
N GLY A 177 -8.45 3.97 2.91
CA GLY A 177 -9.38 4.86 3.58
C GLY A 177 -9.58 6.17 2.83
N LEU A 178 -8.66 6.55 1.93
CA LEU A 178 -8.83 7.73 1.10
C LEU A 178 -10.06 7.59 0.20
N ILE A 179 -10.15 6.51 -0.59
CA ILE A 179 -11.32 6.26 -1.45
C ILE A 179 -12.56 5.94 -0.60
N GLY A 180 -12.39 5.20 0.51
CA GLY A 180 -13.47 4.86 1.43
C GLY A 180 -14.15 6.09 2.05
N ALA A 181 -13.39 7.16 2.32
CA ALA A 181 -13.90 8.38 2.94
C ALA A 181 -14.37 9.46 1.95
N LEU A 182 -14.18 9.27 0.65
CA LEU A 182 -14.38 10.32 -0.37
C LEU A 182 -15.85 10.78 -0.47
N SER A 183 -16.81 9.87 -0.36
CA SER A 183 -18.25 10.15 -0.33
C SER A 183 -19.03 8.98 0.29
N PRO A 184 -20.31 9.14 0.69
CA PRO A 184 -21.12 8.01 1.13
C PRO A 184 -21.22 6.87 0.10
N ASP A 185 -21.27 7.21 -1.20
CA ASP A 185 -21.30 6.21 -2.28
C ASP A 185 -20.00 5.40 -2.33
N THR A 186 -18.83 6.06 -2.20
CA THR A 186 -17.54 5.37 -2.20
C THR A 186 -17.30 4.57 -0.91
N THR A 187 -17.86 5.01 0.23
CA THR A 187 -17.86 4.22 1.47
C THR A 187 -18.59 2.89 1.24
N LYS A 188 -19.81 2.99 0.70
CA LYS A 188 -20.60 1.80 0.35
C LYS A 188 -19.90 0.95 -0.70
N PHE A 189 -19.32 1.56 -1.73
CA PHE A 189 -18.55 0.87 -2.76
C PHE A 189 -17.41 0.04 -2.17
N CYS A 190 -16.59 0.62 -1.26
CA CYS A 190 -15.50 -0.10 -0.61
C CYS A 190 -16.00 -1.29 0.23
N LEU A 191 -17.11 -1.12 0.96
CA LEU A 191 -17.76 -2.20 1.70
C LEU A 191 -18.24 -3.33 0.77
N ASP A 192 -18.89 -3.00 -0.33
CA ASP A 192 -19.38 -3.98 -1.30
C ASP A 192 -18.22 -4.75 -1.97
N ILE A 193 -17.12 -4.05 -2.32
CA ILE A 193 -15.89 -4.67 -2.84
C ILE A 193 -15.28 -5.62 -1.80
N ALA A 194 -15.13 -5.18 -0.54
CA ALA A 194 -14.57 -6.00 0.53
C ALA A 194 -15.38 -7.28 0.77
N ARG A 195 -16.70 -7.15 0.82
CA ARG A 195 -17.62 -8.29 0.97
C ARG A 195 -17.55 -9.25 -0.21
N ALA A 196 -17.48 -8.73 -1.45
CA ALA A 196 -17.31 -9.55 -2.65
C ALA A 196 -15.97 -10.27 -2.65
N ALA A 197 -14.89 -9.58 -2.32
CA ALA A 197 -13.56 -10.18 -2.18
C ALA A 197 -13.58 -11.35 -1.19
N LYS A 198 -14.14 -11.14 0.00
CA LYS A 198 -14.27 -12.18 1.04
C LYS A 198 -15.09 -13.37 0.55
N LYS A 199 -16.23 -13.12 -0.12
CA LYS A 199 -17.09 -14.17 -0.71
C LYS A 199 -16.33 -15.10 -1.65
N TYR A 200 -15.39 -14.55 -2.44
CA TYR A 200 -14.65 -15.30 -3.46
C TYR A 200 -13.23 -15.73 -3.02
N GLY A 201 -12.88 -15.54 -1.75
CA GLY A 201 -11.58 -15.96 -1.20
C GLY A 201 -10.39 -15.10 -1.67
N THR A 202 -10.66 -13.89 -2.17
CA THR A 202 -9.64 -12.87 -2.42
C THR A 202 -9.19 -12.27 -1.10
N ARG A 203 -7.88 -12.10 -0.89
CA ARG A 203 -7.34 -11.44 0.29
C ARG A 203 -7.56 -9.94 0.24
N ILE A 204 -7.82 -9.35 1.39
CA ILE A 204 -8.13 -7.93 1.54
C ILE A 204 -6.99 -7.24 2.26
N SER A 205 -6.35 -6.29 1.58
CA SER A 205 -5.42 -5.33 2.16
C SER A 205 -6.14 -4.00 2.36
N PHE A 206 -6.06 -3.43 3.56
CA PHE A 206 -6.66 -2.15 3.87
C PHE A 206 -5.65 -1.21 4.52
N ASP A 207 -5.37 -0.08 3.85
CA ASP A 207 -4.61 1.05 4.38
C ASP A 207 -5.58 2.11 4.89
N LEU A 208 -5.52 2.41 6.17
CA LEU A 208 -6.44 3.35 6.83
C LEU A 208 -6.37 4.77 6.25
N ASN A 209 -5.20 5.22 5.85
CA ASN A 209 -4.93 6.42 5.05
C ASN A 209 -5.84 7.61 5.40
N TYR A 210 -5.83 8.02 6.68
CA TYR A 210 -6.68 9.08 7.23
C TYR A 210 -6.48 10.42 6.53
N ARG A 211 -7.59 11.13 6.31
CA ARG A 211 -7.57 12.51 5.81
C ARG A 211 -8.64 13.33 6.51
N ALA A 212 -8.24 14.19 7.43
CA ALA A 212 -9.14 14.99 8.28
C ALA A 212 -10.25 15.71 7.48
N SER A 213 -9.93 16.23 6.28
CA SER A 213 -10.90 16.96 5.45
C SER A 213 -12.08 16.12 4.96
N PHE A 214 -11.92 14.78 4.85
CA PHE A 214 -12.98 13.86 4.42
C PHE A 214 -13.81 13.32 5.58
N TRP A 215 -13.22 13.31 6.76
CA TRP A 215 -13.85 12.80 7.97
C TRP A 215 -14.82 13.79 8.62
N LYS A 216 -14.58 15.09 8.41
CA LYS A 216 -15.37 16.15 9.05
C LYS A 216 -16.87 16.00 8.83
N GLY A 217 -17.60 15.77 9.94
CA GLY A 217 -19.05 15.57 9.93
C GLY A 217 -19.51 14.18 9.49
N ARG A 218 -18.57 13.22 9.33
CA ARG A 218 -18.84 11.82 8.97
C ARG A 218 -18.09 10.84 9.88
N GLU A 219 -17.61 11.32 11.03
CA GLU A 219 -16.66 10.58 11.89
C GLU A 219 -17.25 9.22 12.31
N GLN A 220 -18.50 9.17 12.74
CA GLN A 220 -19.13 7.91 13.17
C GLN A 220 -19.40 6.97 11.98
N GLU A 221 -19.92 7.51 10.87
CA GLU A 221 -20.16 6.72 9.65
C GLU A 221 -18.89 6.04 9.16
N LEU A 222 -17.80 6.80 9.10
CA LEU A 222 -16.52 6.29 8.60
C LEU A 222 -15.85 5.34 9.60
N HIS A 223 -15.95 5.64 10.91
CA HIS A 223 -15.49 4.72 11.94
C HIS A 223 -16.17 3.35 11.82
N ASP A 224 -17.49 3.32 11.67
CA ASP A 224 -18.25 2.07 11.56
C ASP A 224 -17.90 1.32 10.28
N ALA A 225 -17.82 2.01 9.14
CA ALA A 225 -17.47 1.42 7.86
C ALA A 225 -16.02 0.86 7.85
N PHE A 226 -15.06 1.62 8.40
CA PHE A 226 -13.66 1.18 8.46
C PHE A 226 -13.50 0.02 9.44
N SER A 227 -14.20 0.05 10.57
CA SER A 227 -14.24 -1.07 11.51
C SER A 227 -14.79 -2.35 10.87
N GLU A 228 -15.82 -2.25 10.02
CA GLU A 228 -16.32 -3.40 9.26
C GLU A 228 -15.27 -3.94 8.29
N ILE A 229 -14.62 -3.07 7.50
CA ILE A 229 -13.56 -3.51 6.59
C ILE A 229 -12.41 -4.15 7.36
N CYS A 230 -11.93 -3.53 8.46
CA CYS A 230 -10.87 -4.07 9.32
C CYS A 230 -11.23 -5.46 9.88
N SER A 231 -12.51 -5.68 10.22
CA SER A 231 -12.96 -6.96 10.77
C SER A 231 -12.85 -8.14 9.81
N ILE A 232 -12.79 -7.89 8.50
CA ILE A 232 -12.69 -8.91 7.44
C ILE A 232 -11.39 -8.85 6.65
N ALA A 233 -10.56 -7.83 6.88
CA ALA A 233 -9.29 -7.66 6.20
C ALA A 233 -8.26 -8.71 6.65
N ASP A 234 -7.36 -9.06 5.73
CA ASP A 234 -6.23 -9.99 5.97
C ASP A 234 -4.93 -9.23 6.28
N ILE A 235 -4.80 -7.99 5.77
CA ILE A 235 -3.63 -7.12 5.92
C ILE A 235 -4.13 -5.73 6.30
N LEU A 236 -3.72 -5.23 7.47
CA LEU A 236 -4.05 -3.90 7.97
C LEU A 236 -2.80 -3.01 7.99
N ILE A 237 -2.91 -1.86 7.40
CA ILE A 237 -1.82 -0.90 7.27
C ILE A 237 -2.31 0.47 7.75
N GLY A 238 -1.44 1.18 8.44
CA GLY A 238 -1.70 2.52 8.92
C GLY A 238 -0.50 3.03 9.73
N ASN A 239 -0.38 4.33 9.86
CA ASN A 239 0.53 4.95 10.79
C ASN A 239 -0.13 5.17 12.16
N GLU A 240 0.57 5.77 13.11
CA GLU A 240 0.06 6.03 14.45
C GLU A 240 -1.16 6.95 14.46
N GLU A 241 -1.21 7.93 13.56
CA GLU A 241 -2.35 8.85 13.42
C GLU A 241 -3.57 8.13 12.82
N ASP A 242 -3.33 7.27 11.82
CA ASP A 242 -4.39 6.50 11.16
C ASP A 242 -5.13 5.59 12.14
N PHE A 243 -4.40 4.81 12.96
CA PHE A 243 -5.02 3.91 13.94
C PHE A 243 -5.77 4.67 15.04
N GLN A 244 -5.24 5.83 15.47
CA GLN A 244 -5.90 6.65 16.48
C GLN A 244 -7.18 7.29 15.95
N LEU A 245 -7.12 7.92 14.78
CA LEU A 245 -8.20 8.75 14.26
C LEU A 245 -9.27 7.95 13.52
N CYS A 246 -8.89 6.84 12.84
CA CYS A 246 -9.88 6.00 12.17
C CYS A 246 -10.54 5.00 13.11
N LEU A 247 -9.81 4.43 14.07
CA LEU A 247 -10.27 3.29 14.86
C LEU A 247 -10.35 3.58 16.38
N GLY A 248 -9.95 4.78 16.83
CA GLY A 248 -9.93 5.14 18.24
C GLY A 248 -8.89 4.39 19.06
N ILE A 249 -7.88 3.80 18.43
CA ILE A 249 -6.84 3.00 19.11
C ILE A 249 -5.64 3.91 19.41
N GLU A 250 -5.46 4.25 20.66
CA GLU A 250 -4.34 5.11 21.09
C GLU A 250 -2.98 4.52 20.71
N GLY A 251 -2.03 5.38 20.40
CA GLY A 251 -0.67 5.02 20.01
C GLY A 251 0.35 6.11 20.41
N PRO A 252 1.59 6.00 19.94
CA PRO A 252 2.58 7.05 20.11
C PRO A 252 2.11 8.38 19.50
N GLU A 253 2.61 9.49 20.03
CA GLU A 253 2.33 10.82 19.45
C GLU A 253 2.80 10.89 17.99
N ALA A 254 1.89 11.28 17.09
CA ALA A 254 2.15 11.38 15.67
C ALA A 254 3.24 12.42 15.35
N GLY A 255 4.15 12.08 14.42
CA GLY A 255 5.23 12.98 13.99
C GLY A 255 6.27 13.30 15.06
N GLY A 256 6.28 12.57 16.17
CA GLY A 256 7.19 12.78 17.30
C GLY A 256 8.66 12.63 16.94
N LYS A 257 9.54 13.28 17.72
CA LYS A 257 10.98 13.07 17.67
C LYS A 257 11.34 11.77 18.42
N ASP A 258 12.54 11.25 18.12
CA ASP A 258 13.08 10.05 18.77
C ASP A 258 12.20 8.80 18.61
N ILE A 259 11.84 8.51 17.35
CA ILE A 259 11.00 7.35 16.98
C ILE A 259 11.63 6.03 17.43
N ALA A 260 12.97 5.93 17.44
CA ALA A 260 13.66 4.70 17.86
C ALA A 260 13.33 4.32 19.31
N SER A 261 13.19 5.29 20.23
CA SER A 261 12.79 5.01 21.62
C SER A 261 11.32 4.62 21.76
N LYS A 262 10.48 4.90 20.74
CA LYS A 262 9.03 4.65 20.74
C LYS A 262 8.61 3.31 20.13
N ILE A 263 9.56 2.48 19.66
CA ILE A 263 9.25 1.19 19.00
C ILE A 263 8.31 0.31 19.85
N ASN A 264 8.52 0.26 21.16
CA ASN A 264 7.63 -0.50 22.04
C ASN A 264 6.21 0.07 22.06
N GLY A 265 6.05 1.40 22.05
CA GLY A 265 4.74 2.04 21.95
C GLY A 265 4.00 1.71 20.64
N PHE A 266 4.73 1.61 19.52
CA PHE A 266 4.17 1.13 18.24
C PHE A 266 3.75 -0.33 18.34
N LYS A 267 4.57 -1.20 18.96
CA LYS A 267 4.20 -2.60 19.17
C LYS A 267 2.96 -2.74 20.06
N ASP A 268 2.86 -1.96 21.12
CA ASP A 268 1.70 -1.96 22.02
C ASP A 268 0.43 -1.49 21.27
N MET A 269 0.53 -0.46 20.43
CA MET A 269 -0.57 0.00 19.59
C MET A 269 -1.02 -1.11 18.61
N ILE A 270 -0.09 -1.69 17.86
CA ILE A 270 -0.39 -2.79 16.92
C ILE A 270 -0.99 -4.01 17.67
N GLY A 271 -0.51 -4.31 18.87
CA GLY A 271 -1.07 -5.34 19.73
C GLY A 271 -2.55 -5.09 20.07
N ARG A 272 -2.93 -3.84 20.35
CA ARG A 272 -4.34 -3.45 20.55
C ARG A 272 -5.15 -3.54 19.26
N VAL A 273 -4.59 -3.14 18.11
CA VAL A 273 -5.23 -3.32 16.80
C VAL A 273 -5.52 -4.79 16.55
N LYS A 274 -4.54 -5.67 16.76
CA LYS A 274 -4.71 -7.12 16.62
C LYS A 274 -5.79 -7.68 17.58
N ALA A 275 -5.83 -7.23 18.82
CA ALA A 275 -6.83 -7.66 19.78
C ALA A 275 -8.25 -7.28 19.34
N GLN A 276 -8.43 -6.14 18.70
CA GLN A 276 -9.72 -5.67 18.20
C GLN A 276 -10.09 -6.27 16.83
N TYR A 277 -9.13 -6.53 15.97
CA TYR A 277 -9.31 -7.06 14.61
C TYR A 277 -8.47 -8.33 14.37
N PRO A 278 -8.73 -9.43 15.08
CA PRO A 278 -7.86 -10.61 15.10
C PRO A 278 -7.85 -11.44 13.81
N ASN A 279 -8.73 -11.13 12.85
CA ASN A 279 -8.79 -11.84 11.57
C ASN A 279 -7.65 -11.47 10.61
N ALA A 280 -7.04 -10.30 10.78
CA ALA A 280 -5.89 -9.93 9.99
C ALA A 280 -4.67 -10.76 10.40
N GLN A 281 -3.87 -11.12 9.40
CA GLN A 281 -2.65 -11.91 9.57
C GLN A 281 -1.40 -11.02 9.57
N VAL A 282 -1.51 -9.82 8.98
CA VAL A 282 -0.44 -8.84 8.88
C VAL A 282 -0.93 -7.47 9.33
N TYR A 283 -0.15 -6.84 10.19
CA TYR A 283 -0.32 -5.46 10.65
C TYR A 283 0.99 -4.73 10.40
N ALA A 284 0.99 -3.67 9.60
CA ALA A 284 2.21 -2.97 9.23
C ALA A 284 2.09 -1.46 9.39
N THR A 285 3.18 -0.83 9.80
CA THR A 285 3.32 0.62 9.89
C THR A 285 4.72 1.06 9.48
N THR A 286 4.81 2.23 8.85
CA THR A 286 6.08 2.89 8.58
C THR A 286 6.47 3.79 9.74
N LEU A 287 7.76 3.88 10.00
CA LEU A 287 8.36 4.77 10.99
C LEU A 287 9.08 5.89 10.26
N ARG A 288 8.77 7.14 10.56
CA ARG A 288 9.40 8.27 9.88
C ARG A 288 9.72 9.40 10.83
N GLN A 289 10.99 9.82 10.82
CA GLN A 289 11.45 11.04 11.45
C GLN A 289 12.00 11.97 10.38
N VAL A 290 11.50 13.19 10.32
CA VAL A 290 11.91 14.21 9.34
C VAL A 290 13.06 15.01 9.89
N ASN A 291 14.24 14.91 9.27
CA ASN A 291 15.41 15.74 9.61
C ASN A 291 15.32 17.11 8.91
N ASN A 292 15.02 17.08 7.62
CA ASN A 292 14.63 18.21 6.78
C ASN A 292 13.87 17.67 5.56
N THR A 293 13.47 18.51 4.61
CA THR A 293 12.68 18.10 3.45
C THR A 293 13.35 17.03 2.61
N ASN A 294 14.69 17.05 2.53
CA ASN A 294 15.47 16.14 1.66
C ASN A 294 16.20 15.03 2.43
N SER A 295 16.02 14.93 3.76
CA SER A 295 16.62 13.87 4.59
C SER A 295 15.62 13.42 5.64
N HIS A 296 15.29 12.12 5.60
CA HIS A 296 14.43 11.47 6.58
C HIS A 296 15.10 10.23 7.16
N ASN A 297 14.81 9.93 8.43
CA ASN A 297 15.05 8.60 8.96
C ASN A 297 13.79 7.75 8.74
N TRP A 298 13.93 6.65 8.02
CA TRP A 298 12.86 5.79 7.53
C TRP A 298 13.04 4.37 8.06
N GLY A 299 12.00 3.83 8.66
CA GLY A 299 11.94 2.47 9.20
C GLY A 299 10.55 1.88 9.04
N ALA A 300 10.33 0.66 9.53
CA ALA A 300 9.03 0.01 9.51
C ALA A 300 8.90 -1.04 10.61
N ILE A 301 7.68 -1.30 11.05
CA ILE A 301 7.32 -2.41 11.94
C ILE A 301 6.20 -3.21 11.29
N MET A 302 6.28 -4.53 11.39
CA MET A 302 5.24 -5.45 10.96
C MET A 302 5.07 -6.55 12.01
N LEU A 303 3.82 -6.88 12.31
CA LEU A 303 3.44 -8.09 13.02
C LEU A 303 2.80 -9.06 12.03
N GLU A 304 3.40 -10.23 11.86
CA GLU A 304 2.86 -11.35 11.10
C GLU A 304 2.57 -12.50 12.05
N GLY A 305 1.30 -12.90 12.14
CA GLY A 305 0.88 -13.85 13.17
C GLY A 305 1.28 -13.37 14.56
N GLU A 306 2.26 -14.02 15.19
CA GLU A 306 2.86 -13.63 16.48
C GLU A 306 4.30 -13.08 16.32
N ASN A 307 4.81 -13.02 15.09
CA ASN A 307 6.20 -12.68 14.83
C ASN A 307 6.34 -11.17 14.51
N TRP A 308 7.24 -10.52 15.22
CA TRP A 308 7.59 -9.13 15.00
C TRP A 308 8.76 -9.02 14.04
N HIS A 309 8.58 -8.20 13.00
CA HIS A 309 9.62 -7.80 12.06
C HIS A 309 9.82 -6.30 12.17
N VAL A 310 11.06 -5.86 12.36
CA VAL A 310 11.40 -4.45 12.53
C VAL A 310 12.53 -4.09 11.59
N VAL A 311 12.33 -3.07 10.78
CA VAL A 311 13.39 -2.40 10.05
C VAL A 311 13.74 -1.13 10.82
N GLU A 312 14.95 -1.09 11.34
CA GLU A 312 15.46 0.08 12.05
C GLU A 312 15.49 1.33 11.17
N LEU A 313 15.44 2.48 11.82
CA LEU A 313 15.52 3.76 11.14
C LEU A 313 16.87 3.91 10.43
N ARG A 314 16.81 4.14 9.12
CA ARG A 314 17.97 4.48 8.29
C ARG A 314 17.73 5.81 7.61
N GLU A 315 18.78 6.61 7.49
CA GLU A 315 18.69 7.86 6.73
C GLU A 315 18.49 7.58 5.25
N ILE A 316 17.52 8.27 4.66
CA ILE A 316 17.26 8.27 3.21
C ILE A 316 17.28 9.70 2.68
N HIS A 317 17.75 9.87 1.47
CA HIS A 317 17.70 11.14 0.74
C HIS A 317 16.43 11.19 -0.09
N VAL A 318 15.69 12.28 0.04
CA VAL A 318 14.34 12.44 -0.51
C VAL A 318 14.35 13.53 -1.56
N LEU A 319 13.91 13.20 -2.77
CA LEU A 319 13.60 14.15 -3.83
C LEU A 319 12.17 14.67 -3.67
N ASP A 320 11.23 13.75 -3.49
CA ASP A 320 9.84 14.04 -3.14
C ASP A 320 9.34 12.98 -2.13
N ARG A 321 8.76 13.46 -1.02
CA ARG A 321 8.27 12.55 0.04
C ARG A 321 6.93 11.89 -0.26
N ILE A 322 6.18 12.44 -1.22
CA ILE A 322 4.83 11.95 -1.55
C ILE A 322 4.97 10.60 -2.22
N GLY A 323 4.11 9.65 -1.84
CA GLY A 323 4.13 8.29 -2.37
C GLY A 323 5.09 7.32 -1.67
N GLY A 324 5.90 7.77 -0.69
CA GLY A 324 6.77 6.86 0.07
C GLY A 324 5.98 5.79 0.84
N GLY A 325 4.85 6.17 1.46
CA GLY A 325 3.92 5.22 2.11
C GLY A 325 3.32 4.24 1.10
N ASP A 326 2.82 4.75 -0.02
CA ASP A 326 2.24 3.94 -1.09
C ASP A 326 3.29 2.95 -1.66
N GLY A 327 4.54 3.41 -1.81
CA GLY A 327 5.67 2.56 -2.22
C GLY A 327 5.96 1.44 -1.21
N PHE A 328 5.91 1.73 0.10
CA PHE A 328 6.04 0.72 1.14
C PHE A 328 4.94 -0.34 1.03
N VAL A 329 3.69 0.09 0.96
CA VAL A 329 2.54 -0.82 0.83
C VAL A 329 2.65 -1.65 -0.45
N GLY A 330 2.98 -1.00 -1.58
CA GLY A 330 3.16 -1.69 -2.87
C GLY A 330 4.24 -2.77 -2.83
N GLY A 331 5.38 -2.47 -2.21
CA GLY A 331 6.48 -3.42 -2.04
C GLY A 331 6.12 -4.58 -1.10
N LEU A 332 5.42 -4.28 0.01
CA LEU A 332 4.92 -5.29 0.95
C LEU A 332 3.97 -6.26 0.23
N LEU A 333 2.97 -5.74 -0.48
CA LEU A 333 2.01 -6.56 -1.22
C LEU A 333 2.66 -7.36 -2.36
N TYR A 334 3.62 -6.75 -3.06
CA TYR A 334 4.40 -7.46 -4.09
C TYR A 334 5.14 -8.68 -3.50
N ALA A 335 5.84 -8.51 -2.39
CA ALA A 335 6.60 -9.57 -1.75
C ALA A 335 5.69 -10.70 -1.23
N ILE A 336 4.49 -10.37 -0.72
CA ILE A 336 3.45 -11.34 -0.36
C ILE A 336 2.97 -12.10 -1.61
N LEU A 337 2.68 -11.39 -2.71
CA LEU A 337 2.24 -11.98 -3.98
C LEU A 337 3.29 -12.90 -4.60
N LYS A 338 4.56 -12.64 -4.36
CA LYS A 338 5.69 -13.51 -4.78
C LYS A 338 5.88 -14.72 -3.87
N GLY A 339 5.13 -14.82 -2.76
CA GLY A 339 5.27 -15.91 -1.80
C GLY A 339 6.63 -15.92 -1.09
N TRP A 340 7.23 -14.76 -0.87
CA TRP A 340 8.50 -14.67 -0.13
C TRP A 340 8.26 -14.84 1.36
N GLU A 341 9.35 -15.07 2.13
CA GLU A 341 9.30 -15.12 3.58
C GLU A 341 8.96 -13.75 4.18
N PRO A 342 8.23 -13.70 5.33
CA PRO A 342 7.75 -12.44 5.94
C PRO A 342 8.83 -11.40 6.21
N GLU A 343 10.06 -11.82 6.55
CA GLU A 343 11.19 -10.90 6.71
C GLU A 343 11.46 -10.10 5.42
N LYS A 344 11.33 -10.73 4.25
CA LYS A 344 11.49 -10.08 2.95
C LYS A 344 10.32 -9.16 2.61
N TRP A 345 9.12 -9.38 3.15
CA TRP A 345 7.98 -8.51 2.89
C TRP A 345 8.25 -7.09 3.39
N ILE A 346 8.66 -6.98 4.66
CA ILE A 346 8.93 -5.67 5.25
C ILE A 346 10.19 -5.02 4.66
N GLN A 347 11.24 -5.81 4.34
CA GLN A 347 12.47 -5.32 3.74
C GLN A 347 12.22 -4.74 2.35
N PHE A 348 11.50 -5.47 1.50
CA PHE A 348 11.15 -5.02 0.16
C PHE A 348 10.16 -3.85 0.18
N GLY A 349 9.20 -3.87 1.13
CA GLY A 349 8.31 -2.74 1.39
C GLY A 349 9.11 -1.49 1.75
N TRP A 350 10.03 -1.57 2.72
CA TRP A 350 10.89 -0.47 3.12
C TRP A 350 11.70 0.08 1.93
N ALA A 351 12.32 -0.81 1.16
CA ALA A 351 13.14 -0.42 0.02
C ALA A 351 12.32 0.22 -1.10
N SER A 352 11.11 -0.30 -1.37
CA SER A 352 10.18 0.28 -2.35
C SER A 352 9.68 1.65 -1.94
N GLY A 353 9.40 1.86 -0.64
CA GLY A 353 9.04 3.17 -0.10
C GLY A 353 10.18 4.17 -0.21
N ALA A 354 11.41 3.76 0.12
CA ALA A 354 12.59 4.59 -0.04
C ALA A 354 12.85 4.91 -1.52
N LEU A 355 12.71 3.92 -2.42
CA LEU A 355 12.82 4.13 -3.87
C LEU A 355 11.80 5.14 -4.38
N ALA A 356 10.54 5.07 -3.93
CA ALA A 356 9.49 5.99 -4.35
C ALA A 356 9.85 7.45 -4.07
N THR A 357 10.56 7.74 -2.98
CA THR A 357 10.98 9.10 -2.64
C THR A 357 12.08 9.66 -3.53
N THR A 358 12.63 8.88 -4.45
CA THR A 358 13.67 9.29 -5.41
C THR A 358 13.11 9.72 -6.77
N PHE A 359 11.80 9.67 -6.95
CA PHE A 359 11.09 10.10 -8.16
C PHE A 359 10.36 11.43 -7.94
N LEU A 360 10.10 12.17 -9.01
CA LEU A 360 9.18 13.32 -9.00
C LEU A 360 7.72 12.90 -9.15
N THR A 361 7.46 11.60 -9.28
CA THR A 361 6.11 11.01 -9.30
C THR A 361 5.68 10.58 -7.90
N ASP A 362 4.38 10.43 -7.68
CA ASP A 362 3.84 9.87 -6.43
C ASP A 362 4.10 8.37 -6.26
N TYR A 363 4.70 7.72 -7.25
CA TYR A 363 4.90 6.29 -7.27
C TYR A 363 6.29 5.92 -7.77
N ALA A 364 6.83 4.84 -7.23
CA ALA A 364 8.06 4.25 -7.71
C ALA A 364 7.85 3.56 -9.07
N GLN A 365 8.88 3.62 -9.90
CA GLN A 365 8.95 2.99 -11.21
C GLN A 365 10.18 2.08 -11.27
N PRO A 366 10.20 0.96 -10.51
CA PRO A 366 11.35 0.08 -10.48
C PRO A 366 11.59 -0.55 -11.86
N ALA A 367 12.85 -0.57 -12.29
CA ALA A 367 13.24 -1.24 -13.52
C ALA A 367 13.13 -2.77 -13.38
N ASP A 368 13.48 -3.28 -12.20
CA ASP A 368 13.48 -4.69 -11.82
C ASP A 368 13.54 -4.85 -10.29
N GLU A 369 13.43 -6.10 -9.80
CA GLU A 369 13.57 -6.43 -8.38
C GLU A 369 14.97 -6.08 -7.84
N GLU A 370 16.01 -6.21 -8.66
CA GLU A 370 17.39 -5.95 -8.27
C GLU A 370 17.61 -4.47 -7.90
N GLN A 371 16.97 -3.55 -8.62
CA GLN A 371 17.00 -2.13 -8.28
C GLN A 371 16.45 -1.88 -6.88
N VAL A 372 15.31 -2.49 -6.55
CA VAL A 372 14.70 -2.35 -5.21
C VAL A 372 15.60 -2.95 -4.14
N TRP A 373 16.12 -4.16 -4.36
CA TRP A 373 17.06 -4.80 -3.42
C TRP A 373 18.37 -4.03 -3.26
N SER A 374 18.81 -3.28 -4.28
CA SER A 374 20.01 -2.43 -4.16
C SER A 374 19.79 -1.27 -3.18
N ILE A 375 18.57 -0.73 -3.11
CA ILE A 375 18.18 0.28 -2.10
C ILE A 375 18.26 -0.33 -0.70
N TRP A 376 17.71 -1.55 -0.53
CA TRP A 376 17.80 -2.28 0.74
C TRP A 376 19.24 -2.48 1.19
N ALA A 377 20.11 -2.88 0.28
CA ALA A 377 21.53 -3.13 0.53
C ALA A 377 22.35 -1.84 0.73
N GLY A 378 21.77 -0.66 0.50
CA GLY A 378 22.51 0.62 0.55
C GLY A 378 23.60 0.74 -0.52
N ASN A 379 23.45 0.03 -1.65
CA ASN A 379 24.46 -0.02 -2.70
C ASN A 379 24.19 1.00 -3.80
N ALA A 380 24.84 2.17 -3.68
CA ALA A 380 24.74 3.25 -4.67
C ALA A 380 25.88 3.20 -5.73
N ARG A 381 26.62 2.10 -5.83
CA ARG A 381 27.73 1.99 -6.80
C ARG A 381 27.20 1.77 -8.21
N VAL A 382 27.89 2.34 -9.19
CA VAL A 382 27.59 2.10 -10.61
C VAL A 382 27.73 0.60 -10.91
N LYS A 383 26.66 0.00 -11.43
CA LYS A 383 26.70 -1.36 -12.02
C LYS A 383 27.08 -1.23 -13.48
N ARG A 384 28.04 -2.04 -13.95
CA ARG A 384 28.51 -2.12 -15.34
C ARG A 384 28.24 -3.51 -15.88
#